data_bf70b98f60072a78c095674e8c9792bc
#
_entry.id   bf70b98f60072a78c095674e8c9792bc
#
_cell.length_a   1.000
_cell.length_b   1.000
_cell.length_c   1.000
_cell.angle_alpha   90.00
_cell.angle_beta   90.00
_cell.angle_gamma   90.00
#
_symmetry.space_group_name_H-M   'P 1'
#
loop_
_entity.id
_entity.type
_entity.pdbx_description
1 polymer ?
#
loop_
_entity_poly.entity_id
_entity_poly.type
_entity_poly.pdbx_seq_one_letter_code
_entity_poly.pdbx_strand_id
1 'polypeptide(L)'
;MLRSAHRWAGLATIVVVAVLCASGFGLLVGHSFNLSGRIEIHTDTEQQAEYAGLDKALPTISQTYPDHQAGMILASGSPNRAWQVSLRGKGGENAGLAVQIDPETGRLLSETVAGQSPKDWLLKLHNSLFLGLTGEVLILISAIALMFLSMTGVLIVPGIWRHLRKGPLWNGVRSLHTWLGLVGAVFLLLWTVTGTALLAYKGFADIKPARGRPQMAAAAPGSASPPVDDLPSASLSTILSSVGAAYPDREIQAVIPGRGARPVAVMMLNRFAPPWEKSATFLFDAHSGEALPARDVPVFMRVMIAMKSLHTGVWDSPAVYAVYVIMGAVPIILIVTGPWLWVVNRRRRSKTPAVKKRSLKQRA
;
A
#
# COMPACT_ATOMS: atom_id res chain seq x y z
N MET A 1 -18.92 -29.80 12.63
CA MET A 1 -19.40 -28.47 12.20
C MET A 1 -18.27 -27.57 11.67
N LEU A 2 -17.21 -27.29 12.41
CA LEU A 2 -16.13 -26.34 12.02
C LEU A 2 -15.49 -26.59 10.66
N ARG A 3 -15.14 -27.86 10.31
CA ARG A 3 -14.60 -28.23 8.99
C ARG A 3 -15.55 -27.92 7.82
N SER A 4 -16.86 -28.02 8.05
CA SER A 4 -17.87 -27.69 7.03
C SER A 4 -17.96 -26.18 6.86
N ALA A 5 -17.98 -25.42 7.97
CA ALA A 5 -18.00 -23.97 7.94
C ALA A 5 -16.76 -23.39 7.23
N HIS A 6 -15.55 -23.85 7.58
CA HIS A 6 -14.31 -23.47 6.89
C HIS A 6 -14.40 -23.71 5.39
N ARG A 7 -14.86 -24.87 4.97
CA ARG A 7 -14.99 -25.20 3.54
C ARG A 7 -15.97 -24.32 2.79
N TRP A 8 -17.16 -24.10 3.36
CA TRP A 8 -18.17 -23.29 2.68
C TRP A 8 -17.82 -21.78 2.67
N ALA A 9 -17.24 -21.27 3.76
CA ALA A 9 -16.73 -19.91 3.78
C ALA A 9 -15.65 -19.71 2.71
N GLY A 10 -14.71 -20.67 2.56
CA GLY A 10 -13.67 -20.60 1.54
C GLY A 10 -14.23 -20.64 0.11
N LEU A 11 -15.22 -21.50 -0.16
CA LEU A 11 -15.85 -21.57 -1.49
C LEU A 11 -16.69 -20.34 -1.82
N ALA A 12 -17.38 -19.75 -0.83
CA ALA A 12 -18.22 -18.58 -1.04
C ALA A 12 -17.42 -17.31 -1.35
N THR A 13 -16.22 -17.19 -0.80
CA THR A 13 -15.40 -15.97 -0.93
C THR A 13 -14.25 -16.11 -1.92
N ILE A 14 -14.09 -17.28 -2.54
CA ILE A 14 -12.88 -17.63 -3.29
C ILE A 14 -12.54 -16.65 -4.42
N VAL A 15 -13.52 -16.14 -5.14
CA VAL A 15 -13.30 -15.26 -6.29
C VAL A 15 -12.71 -13.93 -5.81
N VAL A 16 -13.35 -13.29 -4.81
CA VAL A 16 -12.89 -12.01 -4.27
C VAL A 16 -11.54 -12.16 -3.59
N VAL A 17 -11.36 -13.21 -2.78
CA VAL A 17 -10.08 -13.50 -2.12
C VAL A 17 -8.98 -13.77 -3.15
N ALA A 18 -9.28 -14.48 -4.25
CA ALA A 18 -8.30 -14.71 -5.33
C ALA A 18 -7.85 -13.41 -5.99
N VAL A 19 -8.79 -12.52 -6.30
CA VAL A 19 -8.48 -11.20 -6.87
C VAL A 19 -7.65 -10.36 -5.89
N LEU A 20 -8.03 -10.34 -4.61
CA LEU A 20 -7.29 -9.60 -3.58
C LEU A 20 -5.86 -10.12 -3.39
N CYS A 21 -5.70 -11.43 -3.31
CA CYS A 21 -4.37 -12.05 -3.14
C CYS A 21 -3.49 -11.84 -4.37
N ALA A 22 -4.05 -12.00 -5.57
CA ALA A 22 -3.30 -11.79 -6.81
C ALA A 22 -2.91 -10.32 -7.01
N SER A 23 -3.84 -9.38 -6.79
CA SER A 23 -3.55 -7.95 -6.91
C SER A 23 -2.60 -7.46 -5.82
N GLY A 24 -2.76 -7.91 -4.56
CA GLY A 24 -1.85 -7.58 -3.47
C GLY A 24 -0.45 -8.15 -3.68
N PHE A 25 -0.33 -9.38 -4.17
CA PHE A 25 0.95 -9.97 -4.57
C PHE A 25 1.57 -9.22 -5.75
N GLY A 26 0.76 -8.85 -6.77
CA GLY A 26 1.20 -8.03 -7.89
C GLY A 26 1.73 -6.66 -7.44
N LEU A 27 1.08 -6.00 -6.48
CA LEU A 27 1.56 -4.75 -5.89
C LEU A 27 2.88 -4.93 -5.12
N LEU A 28 3.01 -6.04 -4.39
CA LEU A 28 4.21 -6.36 -3.63
C LEU A 28 5.42 -6.56 -4.54
N VAL A 29 5.31 -7.44 -5.54
CA VAL A 29 6.43 -7.71 -6.47
C VAL A 29 6.62 -6.58 -7.48
N GLY A 30 5.57 -5.85 -7.79
CA GLY A 30 5.57 -4.74 -8.73
C GLY A 30 6.46 -3.56 -8.33
N HIS A 31 6.85 -3.48 -7.07
CA HIS A 31 7.87 -2.55 -6.60
C HIS A 31 9.19 -2.71 -7.37
N SER A 32 9.53 -3.95 -7.75
CA SER A 32 10.74 -4.26 -8.52
C SER A 32 10.59 -4.00 -10.02
N PHE A 33 9.38 -3.75 -10.54
CA PHE A 33 9.09 -3.67 -11.98
C PHE A 33 8.64 -2.30 -12.48
N ASN A 34 8.94 -1.21 -11.77
CA ASN A 34 8.54 0.16 -12.16
C ASN A 34 7.05 0.29 -12.61
N LEU A 35 6.14 -0.36 -11.92
CA LEU A 35 4.70 -0.28 -12.23
C LEU A 35 4.11 1.13 -12.11
N SER A 36 4.83 2.06 -11.51
CA SER A 36 4.47 3.48 -11.45
C SER A 36 4.62 4.21 -12.79
N GLY A 37 5.26 3.59 -13.78
CA GLY A 37 5.49 4.18 -15.09
C GLY A 37 6.40 5.43 -15.05
N ARG A 38 7.31 5.53 -14.08
CA ARG A 38 8.25 6.66 -13.99
C ARG A 38 9.34 6.53 -15.03
N ILE A 39 9.64 7.64 -15.70
CA ILE A 39 10.70 7.73 -16.68
C ILE A 39 12.04 7.55 -15.98
N GLU A 40 12.92 6.75 -16.58
CA GLU A 40 14.32 6.66 -16.17
C GLU A 40 15.09 7.85 -16.70
N ILE A 41 15.85 8.49 -15.82
CA ILE A 41 16.71 9.62 -16.16
C ILE A 41 18.16 9.16 -16.04
N HIS A 42 19.02 9.61 -16.96
CA HIS A 42 20.45 9.37 -16.87
C HIS A 42 21.08 10.55 -16.14
N THR A 43 21.60 10.29 -14.99
CA THR A 43 22.38 11.26 -14.20
C THR A 43 23.84 11.10 -14.57
N ASP A 44 24.37 12.06 -15.31
CA ASP A 44 25.78 12.06 -15.72
C ASP A 44 26.72 12.62 -14.65
N THR A 45 26.20 12.98 -13.48
CA THR A 45 26.97 13.76 -12.49
C THR A 45 26.87 13.15 -11.09
N GLU A 46 27.97 12.61 -10.62
CA GLU A 46 28.10 12.05 -9.26
C GLU A 46 28.00 13.09 -8.12
N GLN A 47 27.88 14.39 -8.37
CA GLN A 47 28.09 15.38 -7.31
C GLN A 47 27.38 16.74 -7.41
N GLN A 48 26.35 16.96 -8.23
CA GLN A 48 25.68 18.28 -8.23
C GLN A 48 24.25 18.24 -7.81
N ALA A 49 23.97 19.04 -6.76
CA ALA A 49 22.67 19.52 -6.28
C ALA A 49 21.46 18.66 -6.71
N GLU A 50 21.35 17.50 -6.13
CA GLU A 50 20.34 16.46 -6.38
C GLU A 50 18.90 17.00 -6.54
N TYR A 51 18.64 18.26 -6.12
CA TYR A 51 17.32 18.90 -6.11
C TYR A 51 17.27 20.27 -6.82
N ALA A 52 18.36 20.69 -7.48
CA ALA A 52 18.44 22.05 -8.06
C ALA A 52 17.37 22.35 -9.12
N GLY A 53 16.90 21.32 -9.80
CA GLY A 53 15.84 21.45 -10.80
C GLY A 53 14.47 21.78 -10.24
N LEU A 54 14.19 21.51 -8.97
CA LEU A 54 12.86 21.76 -8.39
C LEU A 54 12.50 23.24 -8.37
N ASP A 55 13.48 24.11 -8.09
CA ASP A 55 13.28 25.57 -8.09
C ASP A 55 12.95 26.12 -9.48
N LYS A 56 13.38 25.42 -10.55
CA LYS A 56 13.05 25.76 -11.94
C LYS A 56 11.75 25.10 -12.40
N ALA A 57 11.49 23.87 -11.94
CA ALA A 57 10.32 23.11 -12.36
C ALA A 57 9.00 23.76 -11.93
N LEU A 58 8.90 24.31 -10.72
CA LEU A 58 7.65 24.90 -10.22
C LEU A 58 7.20 26.13 -11.02
N PRO A 59 8.05 27.13 -11.30
CA PRO A 59 7.69 28.24 -12.20
C PRO A 59 7.33 27.76 -13.60
N THR A 60 8.07 26.80 -14.16
CA THR A 60 7.79 26.22 -15.48
C THR A 60 6.42 25.56 -15.51
N ILE A 61 6.07 24.79 -14.47
CA ILE A 61 4.75 24.17 -14.34
C ILE A 61 3.64 25.25 -14.29
N SER A 62 3.83 26.32 -13.51
CA SER A 62 2.85 27.40 -13.39
C SER A 62 2.64 28.13 -14.72
N GLN A 63 3.68 28.27 -15.54
CA GLN A 63 3.59 28.86 -16.87
C GLN A 63 2.93 27.93 -17.88
N THR A 64 3.27 26.63 -17.84
CA THR A 64 2.75 25.64 -18.79
C THR A 64 1.30 25.27 -18.50
N TYR A 65 0.91 25.28 -17.22
CA TYR A 65 -0.43 24.91 -16.75
C TYR A 65 -1.06 26.05 -15.95
N PRO A 66 -1.45 27.16 -16.59
CA PRO A 66 -1.89 28.37 -15.90
C PRO A 66 -3.15 28.20 -15.04
N ASP A 67 -3.99 27.21 -15.35
CA ASP A 67 -5.21 26.88 -14.59
C ASP A 67 -4.97 25.88 -13.45
N HIS A 68 -3.73 25.42 -13.29
CA HIS A 68 -3.37 24.41 -12.30
C HIS A 68 -2.28 24.91 -11.35
N GLN A 69 -2.18 24.25 -10.24
CA GLN A 69 -1.16 24.47 -9.22
C GLN A 69 -0.39 23.20 -8.97
N ALA A 70 0.93 23.30 -8.78
CA ALA A 70 1.72 22.19 -8.28
C ALA A 70 1.21 21.79 -6.88
N GLY A 71 0.81 20.54 -6.75
CA GLY A 71 0.40 19.94 -5.49
C GLY A 71 1.56 19.23 -4.80
N MET A 72 1.38 17.94 -4.49
CA MET A 72 2.43 17.14 -3.88
C MET A 72 3.44 16.68 -4.94
N ILE A 73 4.71 16.85 -4.64
CA ILE A 73 5.85 16.34 -5.39
C ILE A 73 6.23 14.99 -4.76
N LEU A 74 6.16 13.92 -5.53
CA LEU A 74 6.51 12.58 -5.08
C LEU A 74 7.90 12.23 -5.59
N ALA A 75 8.83 12.00 -4.68
CA ALA A 75 10.14 11.47 -5.02
C ALA A 75 10.05 10.05 -5.56
N SER A 76 11.06 9.63 -6.32
CA SER A 76 11.04 8.30 -6.95
C SER A 76 11.48 7.17 -6.03
N GLY A 77 12.21 7.47 -4.96
CA GLY A 77 12.92 6.48 -4.15
C GLY A 77 14.11 5.81 -4.90
N SER A 78 14.44 6.32 -6.09
CA SER A 78 15.60 5.92 -6.88
C SER A 78 16.20 7.16 -7.55
N PRO A 79 17.52 7.36 -7.48
CA PRO A 79 18.17 8.55 -8.05
C PRO A 79 17.94 8.68 -9.55
N ASN A 80 17.87 7.56 -10.27
CA ASN A 80 17.76 7.54 -11.74
C ASN A 80 16.32 7.56 -12.24
N ARG A 81 15.37 8.10 -11.48
CA ARG A 81 13.96 8.14 -11.91
C ARG A 81 13.34 9.51 -11.68
N ALA A 82 12.54 9.91 -12.64
CA ALA A 82 11.77 11.13 -12.59
C ALA A 82 10.93 11.27 -11.31
N TRP A 83 10.85 12.46 -10.80
CA TRP A 83 9.89 12.80 -9.75
C TRP A 83 8.54 13.15 -10.36
N GLN A 84 7.48 12.99 -9.60
CA GLN A 84 6.12 13.25 -10.10
C GLN A 84 5.49 14.39 -9.31
N VAL A 85 5.03 15.40 -10.01
CA VAL A 85 4.31 16.54 -9.46
C VAL A 85 2.83 16.37 -9.77
N SER A 86 1.99 16.22 -8.75
CA SER A 86 0.54 16.24 -8.93
C SER A 86 0.06 17.65 -9.21
N LEU A 87 -0.86 17.82 -10.14
CA LEU A 87 -1.49 19.10 -10.43
C LEU A 87 -2.87 19.18 -9.77
N ARG A 88 -3.20 20.34 -9.26
CA ARG A 88 -4.52 20.66 -8.70
C ARG A 88 -5.09 21.83 -9.45
N GLY A 89 -6.40 21.86 -9.69
CA GLY A 89 -7.10 23.04 -10.19
C GLY A 89 -6.98 24.20 -9.20
N LYS A 90 -7.12 25.44 -9.68
CA LYS A 90 -7.07 26.66 -8.85
C LYS A 90 -8.14 26.65 -7.74
N GLY A 91 -9.26 25.97 -7.94
CA GLY A 91 -10.28 25.72 -6.92
C GLY A 91 -9.89 24.68 -5.85
N GLY A 92 -8.71 24.08 -5.97
CA GLY A 92 -8.19 23.08 -5.01
C GLY A 92 -8.64 21.65 -5.29
N GLU A 93 -9.47 21.42 -6.33
CA GLU A 93 -9.84 20.07 -6.78
C GLU A 93 -8.64 19.36 -7.38
N ASN A 94 -8.65 18.02 -7.26
CA ASN A 94 -7.64 17.19 -7.89
C ASN A 94 -7.92 17.18 -9.41
N ALA A 95 -7.02 17.76 -10.20
CA ALA A 95 -7.15 17.80 -11.66
C ALA A 95 -7.01 16.42 -12.32
N GLY A 96 -6.63 15.40 -11.56
CA GLY A 96 -6.35 14.08 -12.13
C GLY A 96 -5.12 14.06 -13.05
N LEU A 97 -4.31 15.12 -13.03
CA LEU A 97 -3.14 15.32 -13.86
C LEU A 97 -1.87 15.33 -13.02
N ALA A 98 -0.79 14.80 -13.55
CA ALA A 98 0.52 14.87 -12.94
C ALA A 98 1.59 15.04 -14.03
N VAL A 99 2.69 15.69 -13.68
CA VAL A 99 3.83 15.89 -14.56
C VAL A 99 5.04 15.18 -13.99
N GLN A 100 5.77 14.47 -14.82
CA GLN A 100 7.05 13.91 -14.45
C GLN A 100 8.15 14.92 -14.75
N ILE A 101 9.01 15.14 -13.78
CA ILE A 101 10.10 16.11 -13.85
C ILE A 101 11.43 15.43 -13.53
N ASP A 102 12.47 15.98 -14.11
CA ASP A 102 13.83 15.69 -13.71
C ASP A 102 14.19 16.59 -12.51
N PRO A 103 14.49 16.03 -11.34
CA PRO A 103 14.75 16.81 -10.12
C PRO A 103 16.05 17.62 -10.18
N GLU A 104 17.02 17.25 -11.04
CA GLU A 104 18.29 17.96 -11.19
C GLU A 104 18.20 19.15 -12.15
N THR A 105 17.59 18.92 -13.32
CA THR A 105 17.52 19.92 -14.37
C THR A 105 16.26 20.79 -14.32
N GLY A 106 15.19 20.27 -13.70
CA GLY A 106 13.86 20.89 -13.67
C GLY A 106 13.05 20.72 -14.94
N ARG A 107 13.56 19.90 -15.89
CA ARG A 107 12.90 19.68 -17.18
C ARG A 107 11.62 18.86 -16.98
N LEU A 108 10.53 19.31 -17.61
CA LEU A 108 9.31 18.54 -17.73
C LEU A 108 9.52 17.40 -18.74
N LEU A 109 9.32 16.17 -18.33
CA LEU A 109 9.59 14.98 -19.13
C LEU A 109 8.34 14.43 -19.79
N SER A 110 7.24 14.33 -19.05
CA SER A 110 5.97 13.85 -19.57
C SER A 110 4.82 14.32 -18.71
N GLU A 111 3.66 14.38 -19.33
CA GLU A 111 2.38 14.51 -18.65
C GLU A 111 1.77 13.13 -18.44
N THR A 112 1.19 12.90 -17.29
CA THR A 112 0.54 11.63 -16.94
C THR A 112 -0.81 11.91 -16.31
N VAL A 113 -1.79 11.09 -16.64
CA VAL A 113 -3.09 11.16 -15.96
C VAL A 113 -2.99 10.36 -14.66
N ALA A 114 -3.26 11.03 -13.55
CA ALA A 114 -3.25 10.38 -12.24
C ALA A 114 -4.24 9.21 -12.21
N GLY A 115 -3.79 8.09 -11.66
CA GLY A 115 -4.64 6.92 -11.56
C GLY A 115 -4.67 6.01 -12.78
N GLN A 116 -3.83 6.24 -13.79
CA GLN A 116 -3.74 5.41 -15.01
C GLN A 116 -2.48 4.53 -15.06
N SER A 117 -1.56 4.63 -14.12
CA SER A 117 -0.42 3.72 -14.09
C SER A 117 -0.86 2.26 -13.81
N PRO A 118 -0.10 1.25 -14.26
CA PRO A 118 -0.37 -0.15 -13.90
C PRO A 118 -0.48 -0.37 -12.38
N LYS A 119 0.31 0.38 -11.60
CA LYS A 119 0.22 0.37 -10.14
C LYS A 119 -1.13 0.88 -9.64
N ASP A 120 -1.62 1.99 -10.20
CA ASP A 120 -2.92 2.57 -9.81
C ASP A 120 -4.07 1.64 -10.16
N TRP A 121 -3.97 0.97 -11.29
CA TRP A 121 -4.93 -0.06 -11.71
C TRP A 121 -4.98 -1.22 -10.72
N LEU A 122 -3.83 -1.80 -10.38
CA LEU A 122 -3.75 -2.85 -9.37
C LEU A 122 -4.25 -2.37 -8.01
N LEU A 123 -3.94 -1.14 -7.64
CA LEU A 123 -4.39 -0.55 -6.38
C LEU A 123 -5.91 -0.34 -6.35
N LYS A 124 -6.53 0.13 -7.45
CA LYS A 124 -7.99 0.22 -7.58
C LYS A 124 -8.65 -1.14 -7.51
N LEU A 125 -8.07 -2.14 -8.19
CA LEU A 125 -8.55 -3.52 -8.12
C LEU A 125 -8.47 -4.06 -6.69
N HIS A 126 -7.35 -3.83 -6.00
CA HIS A 126 -7.12 -4.31 -4.64
C HIS A 126 -8.01 -3.61 -3.59
N ASN A 127 -8.25 -2.31 -3.73
CA ASN A 127 -8.94 -1.51 -2.71
C ASN A 127 -10.46 -1.42 -2.92
N SER A 128 -10.97 -1.64 -4.14
CA SER A 128 -12.38 -1.43 -4.46
C SER A 128 -12.93 -2.33 -5.55
N LEU A 129 -12.16 -3.29 -6.07
CA LEU A 129 -12.57 -4.17 -7.19
C LEU A 129 -13.09 -3.39 -8.42
N PHE A 130 -12.71 -2.14 -8.61
CA PHE A 130 -13.31 -1.16 -9.54
C PHE A 130 -14.81 -0.87 -9.32
N LEU A 131 -15.41 -1.32 -8.22
CA LEU A 131 -16.84 -1.20 -7.91
C LEU A 131 -17.15 -0.11 -6.87
N GLY A 132 -16.19 0.76 -6.54
CA GLY A 132 -16.36 1.81 -5.54
C GLY A 132 -16.77 1.23 -4.18
N LEU A 133 -17.76 1.85 -3.53
CA LEU A 133 -18.25 1.44 -2.20
C LEU A 133 -18.72 -0.03 -2.17
N THR A 134 -19.39 -0.50 -3.22
CA THR A 134 -19.84 -1.90 -3.30
C THR A 134 -18.65 -2.86 -3.24
N GLY A 135 -17.57 -2.54 -3.95
CA GLY A 135 -16.34 -3.31 -3.92
C GLY A 135 -15.67 -3.29 -2.54
N GLU A 136 -15.64 -2.15 -1.87
CA GLU A 136 -15.10 -2.01 -0.52
C GLU A 136 -15.87 -2.87 0.50
N VAL A 137 -17.19 -2.91 0.40
CA VAL A 137 -18.03 -3.79 1.24
C VAL A 137 -17.75 -5.26 0.96
N LEU A 138 -17.62 -5.66 -0.33
CA LEU A 138 -17.28 -7.03 -0.68
C LEU A 138 -15.89 -7.43 -0.16
N ILE A 139 -14.92 -6.51 -0.22
CA ILE A 139 -13.57 -6.72 0.34
C ILE A 139 -13.65 -6.89 1.86
N LEU A 140 -14.41 -6.06 2.55
CA LEU A 140 -14.58 -6.15 4.01
C LEU A 140 -15.20 -7.51 4.43
N ILE A 141 -16.25 -7.94 3.75
CA ILE A 141 -16.87 -9.27 3.99
C ILE A 141 -15.86 -10.38 3.75
N SER A 142 -15.10 -10.28 2.66
CA SER A 142 -14.07 -11.27 2.31
C SER A 142 -12.89 -11.29 3.27
N ALA A 143 -12.49 -10.13 3.81
CA ALA A 143 -11.46 -10.02 4.84
C ALA A 143 -11.90 -10.70 6.14
N ILE A 144 -13.15 -10.46 6.59
CA ILE A 144 -13.74 -11.13 7.75
C ILE A 144 -13.78 -12.65 7.54
N ALA A 145 -14.17 -13.09 6.35
CA ALA A 145 -14.19 -14.51 6.01
C ALA A 145 -12.78 -15.11 5.97
N LEU A 146 -11.78 -14.39 5.45
CA LEU A 146 -10.39 -14.84 5.42
C LEU A 146 -9.79 -14.92 6.84
N MET A 147 -10.13 -13.99 7.72
CA MET A 147 -9.78 -14.07 9.14
C MET A 147 -10.38 -15.31 9.80
N PHE A 148 -11.68 -15.56 9.57
CA PHE A 148 -12.37 -16.77 10.03
C PHE A 148 -11.71 -18.05 9.47
N LEU A 149 -11.36 -18.06 8.18
CA LEU A 149 -10.67 -19.19 7.54
C LEU A 149 -9.29 -19.45 8.15
N SER A 150 -8.52 -18.40 8.42
CA SER A 150 -7.19 -18.51 9.03
C SER A 150 -7.30 -19.11 10.45
N MET A 151 -8.22 -18.60 11.26
CA MET A 151 -8.43 -19.11 12.64
C MET A 151 -8.95 -20.55 12.63
N THR A 152 -9.99 -20.83 11.84
CA THR A 152 -10.57 -22.18 11.78
C THR A 152 -9.62 -23.17 11.15
N GLY A 153 -8.81 -22.75 10.18
CA GLY A 153 -7.77 -23.56 9.55
C GLY A 153 -6.79 -24.11 10.59
N VAL A 154 -6.35 -23.28 11.52
CA VAL A 154 -5.49 -23.70 12.64
C VAL A 154 -6.24 -24.63 13.60
N LEU A 155 -7.47 -24.27 14.00
CA LEU A 155 -8.25 -25.00 15.01
C LEU A 155 -8.66 -26.42 14.57
N ILE A 156 -8.88 -26.64 13.26
CA ILE A 156 -9.31 -27.95 12.75
C ILE A 156 -8.17 -28.97 12.58
N VAL A 157 -6.91 -28.56 12.79
CA VAL A 157 -5.73 -29.43 12.66
C VAL A 157 -5.35 -30.05 14.01
N PRO A 158 -5.63 -31.33 14.25
CA PRO A 158 -5.20 -31.99 15.46
C PRO A 158 -3.69 -32.28 15.40
N GLY A 159 -2.99 -32.00 16.48
CA GLY A 159 -1.55 -32.30 16.59
C GLY A 159 -0.70 -31.48 15.61
N ILE A 160 -0.83 -30.14 15.65
CA ILE A 160 -0.14 -29.16 14.76
C ILE A 160 1.34 -29.50 14.62
N TRP A 161 2.05 -29.71 15.72
CA TRP A 161 3.48 -30.03 15.71
C TRP A 161 3.84 -31.28 14.91
N ARG A 162 2.98 -32.30 14.96
CA ARG A 162 3.16 -33.51 14.17
C ARG A 162 3.02 -33.26 12.68
N HIS A 163 2.09 -32.37 12.27
CA HIS A 163 1.92 -31.97 10.87
C HIS A 163 3.12 -31.16 10.38
N LEU A 164 3.58 -30.18 11.16
CA LEU A 164 4.74 -29.36 10.81
C LEU A 164 6.02 -30.20 10.65
N ARG A 165 6.26 -31.15 11.55
CA ARG A 165 7.44 -32.05 11.48
C ARG A 165 7.44 -32.97 10.27
N LYS A 166 6.27 -33.39 9.78
CA LYS A 166 6.16 -34.28 8.60
C LYS A 166 6.40 -33.54 7.28
N GLY A 167 6.42 -32.22 7.29
CA GLY A 167 6.64 -31.39 6.12
C GLY A 167 5.43 -31.24 5.19
N PRO A 168 5.57 -30.41 4.15
CA PRO A 168 4.43 -29.98 3.31
C PRO A 168 3.93 -31.08 2.36
N LEU A 169 4.74 -32.03 1.98
CA LEU A 169 4.40 -32.97 0.90
C LEU A 169 4.19 -34.42 1.34
N TRP A 170 4.24 -34.73 2.64
CA TRP A 170 4.16 -36.10 3.14
C TRP A 170 2.87 -36.85 2.77
N ASN A 171 1.78 -36.15 2.48
CA ASN A 171 0.49 -36.68 2.07
C ASN A 171 -0.12 -35.90 0.91
N GLY A 172 0.70 -35.45 -0.03
CA GLY A 172 0.29 -34.71 -1.23
C GLY A 172 -0.41 -33.38 -0.94
N VAL A 173 -1.33 -32.99 -1.82
CA VAL A 173 -2.02 -31.68 -1.80
C VAL A 173 -2.70 -31.36 -0.47
N ARG A 174 -3.20 -32.37 0.25
CA ARG A 174 -3.82 -32.17 1.58
C ARG A 174 -2.80 -31.67 2.60
N SER A 175 -1.64 -32.30 2.61
CA SER A 175 -0.55 -31.94 3.51
C SER A 175 -0.02 -30.56 3.17
N LEU A 176 0.16 -30.28 1.89
CA LEU A 176 0.58 -28.97 1.38
C LEU A 176 -0.39 -27.88 1.85
N HIS A 177 -1.69 -28.02 1.61
CA HIS A 177 -2.71 -27.05 2.04
C HIS A 177 -2.69 -26.83 3.56
N THR A 178 -2.59 -27.92 4.34
CA THR A 178 -2.57 -27.83 5.80
C THR A 178 -1.30 -27.16 6.30
N TRP A 179 -0.13 -27.55 5.76
CA TRP A 179 1.17 -27.02 6.17
C TRP A 179 1.29 -25.53 5.83
N LEU A 180 0.96 -25.14 4.60
CA LEU A 180 0.96 -23.75 4.17
C LEU A 180 -0.08 -22.93 4.94
N GLY A 181 -1.26 -23.51 5.21
CA GLY A 181 -2.29 -22.84 6.00
C GLY A 181 -1.84 -22.58 7.45
N LEU A 182 -1.10 -23.50 8.07
CA LEU A 182 -0.55 -23.29 9.42
C LEU A 182 0.57 -22.25 9.45
N VAL A 183 1.54 -22.36 8.53
CA VAL A 183 2.67 -21.42 8.47
C VAL A 183 2.21 -20.03 8.02
N GLY A 184 1.31 -19.97 7.03
CA GLY A 184 0.79 -18.73 6.50
C GLY A 184 -0.26 -18.05 7.36
N ALA A 185 -0.86 -18.74 8.35
CA ALA A 185 -1.95 -18.20 9.16
C ALA A 185 -1.61 -16.87 9.85
N VAL A 186 -0.39 -16.71 10.34
CA VAL A 186 0.09 -15.50 10.99
C VAL A 186 0.09 -14.32 10.00
N PHE A 187 0.61 -14.52 8.78
CA PHE A 187 0.63 -13.50 7.75
C PHE A 187 -0.76 -13.19 7.20
N LEU A 188 -1.60 -14.20 7.01
CA LEU A 188 -2.99 -14.01 6.60
C LEU A 188 -3.78 -13.19 7.61
N LEU A 189 -3.62 -13.45 8.90
CA LEU A 189 -4.21 -12.66 9.97
C LEU A 189 -3.64 -11.24 9.99
N LEU A 190 -2.33 -11.08 9.86
CA LEU A 190 -1.67 -9.78 9.80
C LEU A 190 -2.25 -8.94 8.66
N TRP A 191 -2.28 -9.49 7.44
CA TRP A 191 -2.79 -8.76 6.25
C TRP A 191 -4.28 -8.48 6.33
N THR A 192 -5.10 -9.39 6.85
CA THR A 192 -6.55 -9.13 7.01
C THR A 192 -6.83 -8.06 8.05
N VAL A 193 -6.15 -8.08 9.19
CA VAL A 193 -6.33 -7.07 10.25
C VAL A 193 -5.84 -5.69 9.76
N THR A 194 -4.63 -5.63 9.22
CA THR A 194 -4.04 -4.36 8.75
C THR A 194 -4.80 -3.81 7.54
N GLY A 195 -5.16 -4.65 6.58
CA GLY A 195 -5.94 -4.25 5.41
C GLY A 195 -7.34 -3.75 5.77
N THR A 196 -8.03 -4.42 6.70
CA THR A 196 -9.33 -3.97 7.21
C THR A 196 -9.21 -2.62 7.92
N ALA A 197 -8.18 -2.41 8.74
CA ALA A 197 -7.93 -1.14 9.40
C ALA A 197 -7.68 0.00 8.38
N LEU A 198 -6.89 -0.25 7.34
CA LEU A 198 -6.63 0.72 6.28
C LEU A 198 -7.89 1.04 5.46
N LEU A 199 -8.70 0.03 5.14
CA LEU A 199 -9.97 0.21 4.43
C LEU A 199 -10.97 1.02 5.28
N ALA A 200 -11.09 0.71 6.57
CA ALA A 200 -11.93 1.46 7.49
C ALA A 200 -11.47 2.92 7.62
N TYR A 201 -10.15 3.15 7.71
CA TYR A 201 -9.59 4.50 7.73
C TYR A 201 -9.91 5.29 6.46
N LYS A 202 -9.79 4.66 5.27
CA LYS A 202 -10.17 5.27 3.99
C LYS A 202 -11.64 5.66 4.00
N GLY A 203 -12.54 4.73 4.31
CA GLY A 203 -13.98 5.00 4.36
C GLY A 203 -14.35 6.12 5.34
N PHE A 204 -13.71 6.15 6.51
CA PHE A 204 -13.91 7.22 7.49
C PHE A 204 -13.40 8.58 6.97
N ALA A 205 -12.28 8.59 6.24
CA ALA A 205 -11.73 9.80 5.62
C ALA A 205 -12.60 10.32 4.47
N ASP A 206 -13.30 9.44 3.77
CA ASP A 206 -14.20 9.81 2.67
C ASP A 206 -15.57 10.32 3.17
N ILE A 207 -16.04 9.84 4.33
CA ILE A 207 -17.31 10.29 4.97
C ILE A 207 -17.16 11.68 5.60
N LYS A 208 -16.00 12.00 6.18
CA LYS A 208 -15.77 13.35 6.73
C LYS A 208 -15.48 14.34 5.60
N PRO A 209 -16.34 15.36 5.39
CA PRO A 209 -16.05 16.42 4.45
C PRO A 209 -14.72 17.11 4.83
N ALA A 210 -14.04 17.68 3.86
CA ALA A 210 -12.68 18.23 3.95
C ALA A 210 -12.40 19.19 5.12
N ARG A 211 -13.43 19.65 5.83
CA ARG A 211 -13.35 20.53 7.01
C ARG A 211 -12.69 19.88 8.25
N GLY A 212 -12.53 18.57 8.28
CA GLY A 212 -11.95 17.86 9.44
C GLY A 212 -10.79 16.93 9.12
N ARG A 213 -10.31 16.87 7.89
CA ARG A 213 -9.05 16.17 7.61
C ARG A 213 -7.95 16.93 8.36
N PRO A 214 -7.12 16.25 9.17
CA PRO A 214 -5.84 16.82 9.50
C PRO A 214 -5.12 16.98 8.15
N GLN A 215 -5.24 18.15 7.53
CA GLN A 215 -4.32 18.51 6.46
C GLN A 215 -2.95 18.42 7.11
N MET A 216 -2.09 17.53 6.62
CA MET A 216 -0.71 17.41 7.10
C MET A 216 0.08 18.72 6.94
N ALA A 217 -0.57 19.76 6.42
CA ALA A 217 -0.14 21.14 6.40
C ALA A 217 -1.37 22.06 6.63
N ALA A 218 -2.09 21.89 7.75
CA ALA A 218 -3.12 22.85 8.11
C ALA A 218 -2.41 24.13 8.60
N ALA A 219 -2.58 25.21 7.86
CA ALA A 219 -2.30 26.55 8.33
C ALA A 219 -2.94 26.79 9.70
N ALA A 220 -2.31 27.60 10.53
CA ALA A 220 -2.83 28.02 11.84
C ALA A 220 -4.30 28.50 11.69
N PRO A 221 -5.18 28.23 12.69
CA PRO A 221 -6.54 28.75 12.66
C PRO A 221 -6.49 30.29 12.62
N GLY A 222 -7.06 30.88 11.57
CA GLY A 222 -7.18 32.33 11.46
C GLY A 222 -6.59 32.99 10.22
N SER A 223 -5.86 32.29 9.36
CA SER A 223 -5.39 32.88 8.10
C SER A 223 -6.46 32.80 7.02
N ALA A 224 -6.93 33.95 6.55
CA ALA A 224 -7.66 34.05 5.28
C ALA A 224 -6.85 33.35 4.19
N SER A 225 -7.53 32.66 3.25
CA SER A 225 -6.85 32.03 2.11
C SER A 225 -6.04 33.10 1.38
N PRO A 226 -4.70 32.99 1.34
CA PRO A 226 -3.91 33.98 0.60
C PRO A 226 -4.18 33.88 -0.90
N PRO A 227 -3.82 34.91 -1.68
CA PRO A 227 -3.95 34.90 -3.13
C PRO A 227 -3.30 33.64 -3.73
N VAL A 228 -3.90 33.16 -4.80
CA VAL A 228 -3.69 31.84 -5.40
C VAL A 228 -2.30 31.62 -6.00
N ASP A 229 -1.50 32.66 -6.18
CA ASP A 229 -0.31 32.65 -7.04
C ASP A 229 1.06 32.71 -6.33
N ASP A 230 1.11 32.79 -4.99
CA ASP A 230 2.40 32.87 -4.29
C ASP A 230 3.07 31.49 -4.17
N LEU A 231 3.98 31.21 -5.10
CA LEU A 231 4.96 30.14 -4.96
C LEU A 231 5.86 30.41 -3.73
N PRO A 232 6.44 29.39 -3.09
CA PRO A 232 7.39 29.60 -2.02
C PRO A 232 8.55 30.47 -2.54
N SER A 233 8.88 31.51 -1.83
CA SER A 233 10.06 32.33 -2.13
C SER A 233 11.35 31.69 -1.64
N ALA A 234 11.27 30.78 -0.66
CA ALA A 234 12.40 29.97 -0.22
C ALA A 234 12.73 28.89 -1.28
N SER A 235 14.01 28.71 -1.55
CA SER A 235 14.51 27.67 -2.45
C SER A 235 14.22 26.29 -1.90
N LEU A 236 13.44 25.50 -2.64
CA LEU A 236 13.17 24.10 -2.29
C LEU A 236 14.44 23.25 -2.30
N SER A 237 15.33 23.48 -3.24
CA SER A 237 16.59 22.76 -3.31
C SER A 237 17.44 22.98 -2.07
N THR A 238 17.49 24.23 -1.57
CA THR A 238 18.20 24.55 -0.32
C THR A 238 17.57 23.85 0.88
N ILE A 239 16.24 23.88 1.00
CA ILE A 239 15.53 23.18 2.08
C ILE A 239 15.82 21.68 2.03
N LEU A 240 15.71 21.05 0.85
CA LEU A 240 15.88 19.61 0.70
C LEU A 240 17.32 19.18 0.96
N SER A 241 18.29 19.95 0.49
CA SER A 241 19.71 19.70 0.76
C SER A 241 20.04 19.82 2.25
N SER A 242 19.50 20.82 2.94
CA SER A 242 19.71 20.99 4.39
C SER A 242 19.08 19.84 5.20
N VAL A 243 17.89 19.39 4.80
CA VAL A 243 17.22 18.26 5.44
C VAL A 243 17.96 16.94 5.16
N GLY A 244 18.40 16.72 3.92
CA GLY A 244 19.19 15.55 3.56
C GLY A 244 20.50 15.48 4.33
N ALA A 245 21.20 16.60 4.49
CA ALA A 245 22.42 16.68 5.30
C ALA A 245 22.17 16.45 6.80
N ALA A 246 21.04 16.94 7.33
CA ALA A 246 20.69 16.77 8.74
C ALA A 246 20.20 15.34 9.07
N TYR A 247 19.65 14.62 8.09
CA TYR A 247 19.08 13.27 8.27
C TYR A 247 19.54 12.31 7.16
N PRO A 248 20.82 11.95 7.12
CA PRO A 248 21.41 11.14 6.06
C PRO A 248 20.89 9.68 6.03
N ASP A 249 20.27 9.22 7.11
CA ASP A 249 19.62 7.91 7.24
C ASP A 249 18.17 7.90 6.71
N ARG A 250 17.69 9.03 6.19
CA ARG A 250 16.32 9.18 5.70
C ARG A 250 16.30 9.57 4.24
N GLU A 251 15.28 9.09 3.54
CA GLU A 251 15.01 9.43 2.15
C GLU A 251 13.79 10.33 2.03
N ILE A 252 13.88 11.30 1.12
CA ILE A 252 12.75 12.15 0.78
C ILE A 252 11.71 11.32 0.02
N GLN A 253 10.50 11.25 0.57
CA GLN A 253 9.36 10.59 -0.08
C GLN A 253 8.48 11.54 -0.87
N ALA A 254 8.19 12.68 -0.27
CA ALA A 254 7.33 13.67 -0.87
C ALA A 254 7.64 15.05 -0.33
N VAL A 255 7.36 16.05 -1.16
CA VAL A 255 7.43 17.46 -0.80
C VAL A 255 6.09 18.08 -1.12
N ILE A 256 5.52 18.81 -0.19
CA ILE A 256 4.37 19.68 -0.43
C ILE A 256 4.90 21.10 -0.45
N PRO A 257 4.92 21.77 -1.62
CA PRO A 257 5.36 23.14 -1.73
C PRO A 257 4.51 24.05 -0.83
N GLY A 258 5.16 24.90 -0.06
CA GLY A 258 4.47 25.94 0.71
C GLY A 258 3.83 26.98 -0.22
N ARG A 259 2.82 27.70 0.28
CA ARG A 259 2.19 28.82 -0.45
C ARG A 259 1.65 29.84 0.51
N GLY A 260 2.04 31.07 0.36
CA GLY A 260 1.68 32.12 1.31
C GLY A 260 2.00 31.72 2.73
N ALA A 261 1.05 31.73 3.64
CA ALA A 261 1.24 31.30 5.03
C ALA A 261 1.33 29.76 5.24
N ARG A 262 1.23 28.95 4.19
CA ARG A 262 1.35 27.49 4.31
C ARG A 262 2.81 27.08 4.24
N PRO A 263 3.31 26.31 5.22
CA PRO A 263 4.69 25.86 5.22
C PRO A 263 4.97 24.87 4.08
N VAL A 264 6.25 24.80 3.72
CA VAL A 264 6.79 23.67 2.94
C VAL A 264 6.81 22.45 3.86
N ALA A 265 6.25 21.33 3.41
CA ALA A 265 6.31 20.08 4.16
C ALA A 265 7.17 19.06 3.43
N VAL A 266 8.22 18.59 4.08
CA VAL A 266 9.11 17.53 3.57
C VAL A 266 8.81 16.25 4.32
N MET A 267 8.31 15.25 3.60
CA MET A 267 8.04 13.92 4.12
C MET A 267 9.23 13.02 3.86
N MET A 268 9.81 12.48 4.90
CA MET A 268 10.95 11.58 4.82
C MET A 268 10.63 10.20 5.35
N LEU A 269 11.28 9.21 4.78
CA LEU A 269 11.22 7.81 5.20
C LEU A 269 12.56 7.39 5.81
N ASN A 270 12.54 6.90 7.04
CA ASN A 270 13.68 6.18 7.59
C ASN A 270 13.54 4.69 7.25
N ARG A 271 14.41 4.17 6.41
CA ARG A 271 14.37 2.77 5.96
C ARG A 271 14.55 1.79 7.11
N PHE A 272 15.40 2.11 8.05
CA PHE A 272 15.82 1.22 9.15
C PHE A 272 14.95 1.34 10.40
N ALA A 273 14.08 2.35 10.47
CA ALA A 273 13.22 2.55 11.63
C ALA A 273 12.08 1.51 11.69
N PRO A 274 11.61 1.20 12.90
CA PRO A 274 10.44 0.35 13.06
C PRO A 274 9.20 0.98 12.40
N PRO A 275 8.18 0.18 12.03
CA PRO A 275 7.02 0.65 11.26
C PRO A 275 6.32 1.89 11.79
N TRP A 276 6.31 2.10 13.11
CA TRP A 276 5.64 3.22 13.77
C TRP A 276 6.47 4.51 13.80
N GLU A 277 7.74 4.46 13.45
CA GLU A 277 8.67 5.59 13.38
C GLU A 277 9.20 5.84 11.97
N LYS A 278 8.71 5.09 11.00
CA LYS A 278 9.25 5.04 9.65
C LYS A 278 9.12 6.38 8.92
N SER A 279 8.03 7.11 9.11
CA SER A 279 7.78 8.38 8.41
C SER A 279 7.89 9.56 9.36
N ALA A 280 8.59 10.60 8.93
CA ALA A 280 8.62 11.90 9.59
C ALA A 280 8.24 13.00 8.60
N THR A 281 7.65 14.08 9.11
CA THR A 281 7.33 15.27 8.31
C THR A 281 8.00 16.46 8.97
N PHE A 282 8.81 17.16 8.21
CA PHE A 282 9.49 18.38 8.59
C PHE A 282 8.79 19.57 7.93
N LEU A 283 8.59 20.63 8.66
CA LEU A 283 7.93 21.85 8.20
C LEU A 283 8.93 22.98 8.12
N PHE A 284 8.83 23.79 7.07
CA PHE A 284 9.68 24.95 6.84
C PHE A 284 8.81 26.14 6.45
N ASP A 285 9.19 27.32 6.88
CA ASP A 285 8.54 28.54 6.43
C ASP A 285 8.73 28.72 4.93
N ALA A 286 7.64 29.04 4.23
CA ALA A 286 7.65 29.12 2.77
C ALA A 286 8.44 30.33 2.22
N HIS A 287 8.71 31.34 3.04
CA HIS A 287 9.40 32.55 2.62
C HIS A 287 10.86 32.56 3.07
N SER A 288 11.12 32.24 4.35
CA SER A 288 12.48 32.25 4.90
C SER A 288 13.22 30.93 4.68
N GLY A 289 12.50 29.82 4.52
CA GLY A 289 13.09 28.48 4.51
C GLY A 289 13.54 27.99 5.87
N GLU A 290 13.23 28.72 6.95
CA GLU A 290 13.59 28.31 8.31
C GLU A 290 12.76 27.11 8.77
N ALA A 291 13.40 26.22 9.52
CA ALA A 291 12.72 25.05 10.07
C ALA A 291 11.69 25.48 11.13
N LEU A 292 10.47 25.06 10.97
CA LEU A 292 9.39 25.27 11.94
C LEU A 292 9.40 24.13 12.98
N PRO A 293 8.89 24.41 14.20
CA PRO A 293 8.80 23.38 15.23
C PRO A 293 8.08 22.13 14.72
N ALA A 294 8.71 20.98 14.92
CA ALA A 294 8.10 19.70 14.55
C ALA A 294 6.78 19.52 15.31
N ARG A 295 5.72 19.18 14.58
CA ARG A 295 4.46 18.78 15.24
C ARG A 295 4.52 17.30 15.54
N ASP A 296 4.18 16.94 16.76
CA ASP A 296 4.01 15.54 17.13
C ASP A 296 2.97 14.88 16.25
N VAL A 297 3.34 13.77 15.63
CA VAL A 297 2.41 12.97 14.87
C VAL A 297 1.42 12.34 15.85
N PRO A 298 0.11 12.58 15.69
CA PRO A 298 -0.89 11.99 16.57
C PRO A 298 -0.74 10.47 16.65
N VAL A 299 -0.95 9.88 17.83
CA VAL A 299 -0.83 8.42 18.05
C VAL A 299 -1.62 7.63 17.02
N PHE A 300 -2.84 8.06 16.72
CA PHE A 300 -3.67 7.43 15.68
C PHE A 300 -2.96 7.37 14.31
N MET A 301 -2.31 8.46 13.91
CA MET A 301 -1.58 8.50 12.63
C MET A 301 -0.36 7.57 12.65
N ARG A 302 0.38 7.51 13.77
CA ARG A 302 1.49 6.54 13.94
C ARG A 302 0.99 5.10 13.78
N VAL A 303 -0.18 4.79 14.37
CA VAL A 303 -0.80 3.47 14.22
C VAL A 303 -1.15 3.20 12.75
N MET A 304 -1.71 4.16 12.02
CA MET A 304 -2.05 3.99 10.60
C MET A 304 -0.80 3.80 9.72
N ILE A 305 0.28 4.52 10.01
CA ILE A 305 1.58 4.34 9.34
C ILE A 305 2.11 2.93 9.62
N ALA A 306 2.07 2.47 10.87
CA ALA A 306 2.47 1.11 11.22
C ALA A 306 1.62 0.05 10.52
N MET A 307 0.28 0.21 10.50
CA MET A 307 -0.62 -0.69 9.77
C MET A 307 -0.28 -0.76 8.29
N LYS A 308 -0.03 0.39 7.65
CA LYS A 308 0.38 0.45 6.25
C LYS A 308 1.71 -0.27 6.02
N SER A 309 2.73 0.00 6.82
CA SER A 309 4.05 -0.63 6.69
C SER A 309 3.99 -2.14 6.88
N LEU A 310 3.23 -2.61 7.88
CA LEU A 310 3.00 -4.03 8.13
C LEU A 310 2.16 -4.69 7.02
N HIS A 311 1.23 -3.97 6.42
CA HIS A 311 0.41 -4.51 5.32
C HIS A 311 1.20 -4.65 4.03
N THR A 312 2.01 -3.64 3.70
CA THR A 312 2.72 -3.58 2.41
C THR A 312 4.07 -4.27 2.41
N GLY A 313 4.63 -4.57 3.58
CA GLY A 313 5.97 -5.15 3.70
C GLY A 313 7.09 -4.21 3.27
N VAL A 314 6.82 -2.93 3.16
CA VAL A 314 7.83 -1.92 2.80
C VAL A 314 8.76 -1.67 3.98
N TRP A 315 9.73 -2.53 4.10
CA TRP A 315 10.83 -2.46 5.04
C TRP A 315 12.08 -2.64 4.19
N ASP A 316 13.00 -1.72 4.18
CA ASP A 316 14.18 -1.80 3.30
C ASP A 316 15.19 -2.88 3.71
N SER A 317 14.71 -3.93 4.29
CA SER A 317 15.47 -5.16 4.52
C SER A 317 15.16 -6.17 3.42
N PRO A 318 16.12 -6.54 2.59
CA PRO A 318 15.93 -7.60 1.58
C PRO A 318 15.39 -8.90 2.17
N ALA A 319 15.79 -9.23 3.40
CA ALA A 319 15.31 -10.42 4.10
C ALA A 319 13.81 -10.32 4.43
N VAL A 320 13.35 -9.16 4.94
CA VAL A 320 11.93 -8.94 5.21
C VAL A 320 11.13 -8.96 3.91
N TYR A 321 11.62 -8.30 2.87
CA TYR A 321 10.98 -8.33 1.55
C TYR A 321 10.84 -9.75 1.02
N ALA A 322 11.90 -10.56 1.07
CA ALA A 322 11.87 -11.96 0.65
C ALA A 322 10.83 -12.77 1.44
N VAL A 323 10.73 -12.57 2.77
CA VAL A 323 9.70 -13.21 3.60
C VAL A 323 8.30 -12.80 3.14
N TYR A 324 8.05 -11.51 2.88
CA TYR A 324 6.74 -11.04 2.40
C TYR A 324 6.39 -11.63 1.03
N VAL A 325 7.34 -11.72 0.11
CA VAL A 325 7.14 -12.33 -1.22
C VAL A 325 6.81 -13.82 -1.08
N ILE A 326 7.58 -14.57 -0.30
CA ILE A 326 7.33 -15.99 -0.05
C ILE A 326 5.95 -16.20 0.60
N MET A 327 5.65 -15.43 1.64
CA MET A 327 4.37 -15.53 2.34
C MET A 327 3.21 -15.03 1.47
N GLY A 328 3.42 -14.04 0.59
CA GLY A 328 2.43 -13.54 -0.36
C GLY A 328 2.02 -14.57 -1.42
N ALA A 329 2.90 -15.52 -1.75
CA ALA A 329 2.58 -16.63 -2.63
C ALA A 329 1.70 -17.71 -1.94
N VAL A 330 1.76 -17.81 -0.61
CA VAL A 330 1.04 -18.83 0.15
C VAL A 330 -0.47 -18.80 -0.07
N PRO A 331 -1.18 -17.66 0.07
CA PRO A 331 -2.63 -17.61 -0.16
C PRO A 331 -3.01 -17.99 -1.59
N ILE A 332 -2.18 -17.68 -2.58
CA ILE A 332 -2.42 -18.09 -3.98
C ILE A 332 -2.44 -19.62 -4.10
N ILE A 333 -1.50 -20.30 -3.47
CA ILE A 333 -1.46 -21.78 -3.43
C ILE A 333 -2.67 -22.33 -2.66
N LEU A 334 -3.06 -21.69 -1.55
CA LEU A 334 -4.22 -22.13 -0.75
C LEU A 334 -5.53 -21.99 -1.52
N ILE A 335 -5.69 -20.94 -2.33
CA ILE A 335 -6.85 -20.69 -3.20
C ILE A 335 -6.98 -21.80 -4.25
N VAL A 336 -5.88 -22.31 -4.76
CA VAL A 336 -5.90 -23.41 -5.75
C VAL A 336 -6.14 -24.75 -5.04
N THR A 337 -5.43 -25.01 -3.95
CA THR A 337 -5.46 -26.33 -3.26
C THR A 337 -6.76 -26.57 -2.51
N GLY A 338 -7.42 -25.55 -1.99
CA GLY A 338 -8.69 -25.65 -1.27
C GLY A 338 -9.83 -26.26 -2.11
N PRO A 339 -10.22 -25.65 -3.24
CA PRO A 339 -11.21 -26.19 -4.15
C PRO A 339 -10.83 -27.54 -4.77
N TRP A 340 -9.54 -27.71 -5.08
CA TRP A 340 -9.04 -28.99 -5.55
C TRP A 340 -9.37 -30.13 -4.55
N LEU A 341 -9.08 -29.91 -3.29
CA LEU A 341 -9.38 -30.89 -2.23
C LEU A 341 -10.90 -31.12 -2.09
N TRP A 342 -11.72 -30.09 -2.27
CA TRP A 342 -13.17 -30.24 -2.26
C TRP A 342 -13.67 -31.11 -3.41
N VAL A 343 -13.22 -30.87 -4.64
CA VAL A 343 -13.58 -31.65 -5.84
C VAL A 343 -13.15 -33.11 -5.68
N VAL A 344 -11.91 -33.36 -5.29
CA VAL A 344 -11.39 -34.73 -5.11
C VAL A 344 -12.16 -35.49 -4.02
N ASN A 345 -12.46 -34.85 -2.91
CA ASN A 345 -13.21 -35.47 -1.82
C ASN A 345 -14.67 -35.74 -2.23
N ARG A 346 -15.30 -34.88 -3.03
CA ARG A 346 -16.66 -35.08 -3.56
C ARG A 346 -16.69 -36.29 -4.51
N ARG A 347 -15.75 -36.39 -5.45
CA ARG A 347 -15.63 -37.50 -6.39
C ARG A 347 -15.39 -38.84 -5.68
N ARG A 348 -14.59 -38.86 -4.61
CA ARG A 348 -14.34 -40.08 -3.81
C ARG A 348 -15.62 -40.56 -3.10
N ARG A 349 -16.43 -39.64 -2.56
CA ARG A 349 -17.69 -39.96 -1.88
C ARG A 349 -18.76 -40.50 -2.86
N SER A 350 -18.80 -40.00 -4.08
CA SER A 350 -19.75 -40.49 -5.10
C SER A 350 -19.40 -41.89 -5.64
N LYS A 351 -18.11 -42.27 -5.54
CA LYS A 351 -17.63 -43.61 -5.98
C LYS A 351 -17.69 -44.68 -4.92
N THR A 352 -18.02 -44.34 -3.66
CA THR A 352 -18.18 -45.36 -2.60
C THR A 352 -19.61 -45.90 -2.67
N PRO A 353 -19.84 -47.13 -3.21
CA PRO A 353 -21.20 -47.66 -3.36
C PRO A 353 -21.86 -47.86 -1.99
N ALA A 354 -23.20 -47.80 -1.99
CA ALA A 354 -24.05 -48.03 -0.81
C ALA A 354 -23.99 -49.45 -0.21
N VAL A 355 -23.03 -50.26 -0.65
CA VAL A 355 -22.88 -51.68 -0.31
C VAL A 355 -22.62 -51.89 1.18
N LYS A 356 -22.07 -50.92 1.90
CA LYS A 356 -21.72 -51.09 3.32
C LYS A 356 -22.91 -50.92 4.31
N LYS A 357 -24.07 -50.42 3.85
CA LYS A 357 -25.26 -50.27 4.71
C LYS A 357 -26.17 -51.51 4.70
N ARG A 358 -26.04 -52.39 3.75
CA ARG A 358 -26.86 -53.65 3.68
C ARG A 358 -26.30 -54.76 4.58
N SER A 359 -25.00 -54.85 4.73
CA SER A 359 -24.39 -55.97 5.52
C SER A 359 -24.53 -55.84 7.05
N LEU A 360 -24.81 -54.65 7.55
CA LEU A 360 -25.08 -54.44 9.00
C LEU A 360 -26.56 -54.61 9.38
N LYS A 361 -27.50 -54.57 8.42
CA LYS A 361 -28.92 -54.88 8.65
C LYS A 361 -29.26 -56.38 8.49
N GLN A 362 -28.35 -57.17 7.96
CA GLN A 362 -28.52 -58.61 7.83
C GLN A 362 -27.83 -59.44 8.96
N ARG A 363 -27.20 -58.77 9.91
CA ARG A 363 -26.53 -59.40 11.08
C ARG A 363 -27.15 -58.97 12.41
N ALA A 364 -28.28 -58.28 12.40
CA ALA A 364 -29.17 -58.07 13.53
C ALA A 364 -30.52 -58.76 13.25
#